data_4f0f109bbf3a5b050b79b07fcfd55ff8
#
_entry.id   4f0f109bbf3a5b050b79b07fcfd55ff8
#
_cell.length_a   1.000
_cell.length_b   1.000
_cell.length_c   1.000
_cell.angle_alpha   90.00
_cell.angle_beta   90.00
_cell.angle_gamma   90.00
#
_symmetry.space_group_name_H-M   'P 1'
#
loop_
_entity.id
_entity.type
_entity.pdbx_description
1 polymer ?
#
loop_
_entity_poly.entity_id
_entity_poly.type
_entity_poly.pdbx_seq_one_letter_code
_entity_poly.pdbx_strand_id
1 'polypeptide(L)'
;MHYQKIAKIALFEPELHHEVLELFLAHYVHIAENVSILTYSENIKYINETSRFQPNVIWCTFENRKKDERLIKQWISEQSDVDLFVWITLSPLWLNFNIEKLPVNSMLVIHNYHFWFEYDNYKAPFFHHLKTIWHQWIYFFSYRQKQKRWLSRFRYWNSLVSFPILPPQRIPPQHSTTKNNLTVVIPGGIRENGRDYGLVIQLIEKLPTTMAIELVFLGVVGSHFAQRFLKSMFKIKPITVIIVHFKHYVPEDLFTFYMQRATFLWIPLMPFRYYGGVIEKVGFSAITGGVFDAWKYQKPCFLPCWYPIPSGMEKLILPYTRIDEIIQHISGSKRHVS
;
A
#
# COMPACT_ATOMS: atom_id res chain seq x y z
N MET A 1 -19.74 2.91 -21.62
CA MET A 1 -20.22 1.80 -20.79
C MET A 1 -21.27 2.35 -19.86
N HIS A 2 -22.53 1.87 -19.95
CA HIS A 2 -23.53 2.18 -18.94
C HIS A 2 -23.18 1.34 -17.70
N TYR A 3 -22.62 1.97 -16.69
CA TYR A 3 -22.50 1.34 -15.39
C TYR A 3 -23.89 1.12 -14.82
N GLN A 4 -24.24 -0.12 -14.54
CA GLN A 4 -25.46 -0.41 -13.79
C GLN A 4 -25.29 0.25 -12.43
N LYS A 5 -26.22 1.16 -12.10
CA LYS A 5 -26.15 1.90 -10.84
C LYS A 5 -26.32 0.92 -9.69
N ILE A 6 -25.35 0.88 -8.79
CA ILE A 6 -25.40 0.01 -7.62
C ILE A 6 -26.12 0.80 -6.52
N ALA A 7 -27.18 0.23 -5.93
CA ALA A 7 -27.94 0.97 -4.92
C ALA A 7 -27.20 1.05 -3.59
N LYS A 8 -26.72 -0.09 -3.08
CA LYS A 8 -26.10 -0.14 -1.75
C LYS A 8 -24.79 -0.92 -1.78
N ILE A 9 -23.74 -0.32 -1.23
CA ILE A 9 -22.43 -0.96 -1.06
C ILE A 9 -22.01 -0.90 0.41
N ALA A 10 -21.42 -1.98 0.91
CA ALA A 10 -20.77 -2.02 2.20
C ALA A 10 -19.26 -2.26 2.04
N LEU A 11 -18.44 -1.40 2.61
CA LEU A 11 -16.99 -1.49 2.63
C LEU A 11 -16.53 -1.84 4.05
N PHE A 12 -15.79 -2.94 4.20
CA PHE A 12 -15.22 -3.34 5.47
C PHE A 12 -13.70 -3.38 5.39
N GLU A 13 -13.04 -2.46 6.10
CA GLU A 13 -11.59 -2.40 6.26
C GLU A 13 -11.19 -2.67 7.71
N PRO A 14 -10.88 -3.94 8.04
CA PRO A 14 -10.61 -4.35 9.42
C PRO A 14 -9.16 -4.13 9.90
N GLU A 15 -8.31 -3.59 9.06
CA GLU A 15 -6.89 -3.35 9.34
C GLU A 15 -6.54 -1.86 9.19
N LEU A 16 -5.27 -1.51 9.21
CA LEU A 16 -4.81 -0.12 9.07
C LEU A 16 -4.36 0.19 7.62
N HIS A 17 -5.26 -0.03 6.65
CA HIS A 17 -5.01 0.21 5.23
C HIS A 17 -5.92 1.31 4.68
N HIS A 18 -5.85 2.50 5.30
CA HIS A 18 -6.64 3.66 4.90
C HIS A 18 -6.44 4.03 3.43
N GLU A 19 -5.23 3.86 2.88
CA GLU A 19 -4.91 4.13 1.49
C GLU A 19 -5.72 3.25 0.52
N VAL A 20 -5.94 1.99 0.88
CA VAL A 20 -6.75 1.08 0.07
C VAL A 20 -8.24 1.38 0.24
N LEU A 21 -8.68 1.64 1.47
CA LEU A 21 -10.06 2.05 1.75
C LEU A 21 -10.43 3.31 0.96
N GLU A 22 -9.54 4.31 0.94
CA GLU A 22 -9.77 5.56 0.21
C GLU A 22 -9.95 5.33 -1.30
N LEU A 23 -9.18 4.41 -1.88
CA LEU A 23 -9.31 4.04 -3.29
C LEU A 23 -10.68 3.42 -3.58
N PHE A 24 -11.13 2.47 -2.75
CA PHE A 24 -12.44 1.86 -2.91
C PHE A 24 -13.55 2.88 -2.72
N LEU A 25 -13.43 3.75 -1.73
CA LEU A 25 -14.37 4.82 -1.47
C LEU A 25 -14.46 5.78 -2.67
N ALA A 26 -13.33 6.26 -3.18
CA ALA A 26 -13.27 7.16 -4.33
C ALA A 26 -13.93 6.55 -5.58
N HIS A 27 -13.85 5.23 -5.75
CA HIS A 27 -14.53 4.56 -6.83
C HIS A 27 -16.05 4.47 -6.61
N TYR A 28 -16.45 3.98 -5.45
CA TYR A 28 -17.86 3.62 -5.22
C TYR A 28 -18.77 4.81 -4.89
N VAL A 29 -18.24 5.88 -4.33
CA VAL A 29 -19.02 7.07 -3.98
C VAL A 29 -19.75 7.69 -5.18
N HIS A 30 -19.21 7.52 -6.38
CA HIS A 30 -19.78 8.08 -7.62
C HIS A 30 -20.75 7.14 -8.33
N ILE A 31 -20.76 5.85 -8.00
CA ILE A 31 -21.56 4.85 -8.70
C ILE A 31 -22.62 4.19 -7.81
N ALA A 32 -22.51 4.34 -6.49
CA ALA A 32 -23.48 3.84 -5.53
C ALA A 32 -24.37 4.94 -4.98
N GLU A 33 -25.62 4.59 -4.68
CA GLU A 33 -26.55 5.52 -4.00
C GLU A 33 -26.20 5.66 -2.52
N ASN A 34 -25.79 4.57 -1.88
CA ASN A 34 -25.40 4.53 -0.49
C ASN A 34 -24.14 3.67 -0.31
N VAL A 35 -23.17 4.20 0.44
CA VAL A 35 -21.94 3.49 0.81
C VAL A 35 -21.84 3.42 2.33
N SER A 36 -22.00 2.24 2.89
CA SER A 36 -21.80 2.00 4.33
C SER A 36 -20.36 1.52 4.58
N ILE A 37 -19.67 2.09 5.55
CA ILE A 37 -18.28 1.77 5.84
C ILE A 37 -18.13 1.37 7.29
N LEU A 38 -17.44 0.24 7.54
CA LEU A 38 -16.93 -0.11 8.86
C LEU A 38 -15.41 -0.21 8.81
N THR A 39 -14.74 0.54 9.67
CA THR A 39 -13.28 0.56 9.74
C THR A 39 -12.76 0.96 11.11
N TYR A 40 -11.45 0.81 11.35
CA TYR A 40 -10.80 1.39 12.52
C TYR A 40 -10.97 2.90 12.57
N SER A 41 -11.26 3.45 13.74
CA SER A 41 -11.37 4.90 13.96
C SER A 41 -10.11 5.66 13.51
N GLU A 42 -8.95 5.04 13.63
CA GLU A 42 -7.68 5.58 13.18
C GLU A 42 -7.64 5.79 11.65
N ASN A 43 -8.22 4.89 10.85
CA ASN A 43 -8.23 5.02 9.39
C ASN A 43 -8.94 6.29 8.92
N ILE A 44 -10.01 6.72 9.61
CA ILE A 44 -10.78 7.92 9.23
C ILE A 44 -9.92 9.19 9.26
N LYS A 45 -8.94 9.25 10.15
CA LYS A 45 -8.06 10.42 10.27
C LYS A 45 -7.26 10.67 9.00
N TYR A 46 -7.01 9.61 8.21
CA TYR A 46 -6.19 9.62 7.01
C TYR A 46 -6.99 9.66 5.70
N ILE A 47 -8.32 9.55 5.78
CA ILE A 47 -9.19 9.69 4.60
C ILE A 47 -9.35 11.17 4.27
N ASN A 48 -9.21 11.50 2.97
CA ASN A 48 -9.39 12.85 2.47
C ASN A 48 -10.76 13.40 2.87
N GLU A 49 -10.82 14.65 3.33
CA GLU A 49 -12.06 15.32 3.73
C GLU A 49 -13.13 15.30 2.64
N THR A 50 -12.73 15.50 1.38
CA THR A 50 -13.66 15.45 0.24
C THR A 50 -14.35 14.09 0.10
N SER A 51 -13.63 13.00 0.35
CA SER A 51 -14.19 11.64 0.34
C SER A 51 -14.95 11.32 1.63
N ARG A 52 -14.49 11.89 2.75
CA ARG A 52 -15.04 11.64 4.09
C ARG A 52 -16.43 12.21 4.28
N PHE A 53 -16.72 13.40 3.73
CA PHE A 53 -17.97 14.13 3.91
C PHE A 53 -18.94 14.01 2.73
N GLN A 54 -18.86 12.93 1.95
CA GLN A 54 -19.84 12.68 0.90
C GLN A 54 -21.21 12.35 1.51
N PRO A 55 -22.30 12.94 0.99
CA PRO A 55 -23.63 12.83 1.60
C PRO A 55 -24.21 11.40 1.56
N ASN A 56 -23.73 10.55 0.66
CA ASN A 56 -24.15 9.16 0.53
C ASN A 56 -23.26 8.16 1.27
N VAL A 57 -22.32 8.62 2.11
CA VAL A 57 -21.39 7.78 2.86
C VAL A 57 -21.77 7.76 4.34
N ILE A 58 -21.98 6.57 4.87
CA ILE A 58 -22.28 6.32 6.28
C ILE A 58 -21.08 5.63 6.92
N TRP A 59 -20.48 6.27 7.92
CA TRP A 59 -19.34 5.77 8.65
C TRP A 59 -19.75 5.07 9.94
N CYS A 60 -19.22 3.87 10.14
CA CYS A 60 -19.19 3.19 11.43
C CYS A 60 -17.72 2.85 11.78
N THR A 61 -17.34 2.99 13.03
CA THR A 61 -15.96 2.76 13.48
C THR A 61 -15.87 1.85 14.66
N PHE A 62 -14.72 1.21 14.79
CA PHE A 62 -14.34 0.47 15.99
C PHE A 62 -12.88 0.81 16.36
N GLU A 63 -12.54 0.65 17.64
CA GLU A 63 -11.20 0.94 18.17
C GLU A 63 -10.38 -0.31 18.45
N ASN A 64 -11.06 -1.40 18.81
CA ASN A 64 -10.41 -2.63 19.16
C ASN A 64 -11.22 -3.85 18.69
N ARG A 65 -10.66 -4.64 17.80
CA ARG A 65 -11.32 -5.81 17.21
C ARG A 65 -11.93 -6.77 18.27
N LYS A 66 -11.20 -7.05 19.35
CA LYS A 66 -11.68 -8.00 20.37
C LYS A 66 -12.78 -7.41 21.23
N LYS A 67 -12.64 -6.15 21.61
CA LYS A 67 -13.65 -5.45 22.44
C LYS A 67 -14.90 -5.16 21.63
N ASP A 68 -14.75 -4.81 20.37
CA ASP A 68 -15.81 -4.37 19.47
C ASP A 68 -16.35 -5.51 18.58
N GLU A 69 -15.98 -6.76 18.85
CA GLU A 69 -16.37 -7.92 18.04
C GLU A 69 -17.91 -8.02 17.88
N ARG A 70 -18.66 -7.68 18.92
CA ARG A 70 -20.13 -7.68 18.88
C ARG A 70 -20.65 -6.62 17.90
N LEU A 71 -20.12 -5.41 17.95
CA LEU A 71 -20.46 -4.30 17.05
C LEU A 71 -20.15 -4.69 15.60
N ILE A 72 -18.97 -5.24 15.36
CA ILE A 72 -18.56 -5.68 14.02
C ILE A 72 -19.50 -6.75 13.47
N LYS A 73 -19.84 -7.76 14.27
CA LYS A 73 -20.78 -8.82 13.90
C LYS A 73 -22.17 -8.28 13.62
N GLN A 74 -22.64 -7.36 14.44
CA GLN A 74 -23.94 -6.71 14.29
C GLN A 74 -23.96 -5.91 12.98
N TRP A 75 -22.97 -5.04 12.75
CA TRP A 75 -22.88 -4.23 11.54
C TRP A 75 -22.88 -5.10 10.29
N ILE A 76 -22.08 -6.18 10.26
CA ILE A 76 -22.06 -7.12 9.12
C ILE A 76 -23.44 -7.76 8.90
N SER A 77 -24.15 -8.14 9.97
CA SER A 77 -25.48 -8.75 9.83
C SER A 77 -26.53 -7.77 9.29
N GLU A 78 -26.37 -6.49 9.55
CA GLU A 78 -27.23 -5.41 9.02
C GLU A 78 -26.99 -5.13 7.54
N GLN A 79 -25.90 -5.64 6.96
CA GLN A 79 -25.59 -5.49 5.53
C GLN A 79 -26.16 -6.62 4.65
N SER A 80 -27.18 -7.34 5.12
CA SER A 80 -27.74 -8.49 4.40
C SER A 80 -28.39 -8.16 3.05
N ASP A 81 -28.81 -6.92 2.87
CA ASP A 81 -29.51 -6.38 1.68
C ASP A 81 -28.65 -5.52 0.75
N VAL A 82 -27.31 -5.53 0.95
CA VAL A 82 -26.40 -4.78 0.06
C VAL A 82 -26.20 -5.50 -1.27
N ASP A 83 -26.08 -4.73 -2.35
CA ASP A 83 -25.78 -5.25 -3.67
C ASP A 83 -24.34 -5.76 -3.77
N LEU A 84 -23.42 -5.16 -3.00
CA LEU A 84 -22.04 -5.57 -2.93
C LEU A 84 -21.47 -5.31 -1.52
N PHE A 85 -20.90 -6.35 -0.92
CA PHE A 85 -20.11 -6.26 0.30
C PHE A 85 -18.64 -6.46 -0.05
N VAL A 86 -17.77 -5.49 0.27
CA VAL A 86 -16.33 -5.56 -0.02
C VAL A 86 -15.55 -5.66 1.28
N TRP A 87 -14.88 -6.79 1.49
CA TRP A 87 -13.89 -6.94 2.55
C TRP A 87 -12.52 -6.52 2.01
N ILE A 88 -12.07 -5.31 2.36
CA ILE A 88 -10.94 -4.65 1.71
C ILE A 88 -9.59 -5.28 2.08
N THR A 89 -9.40 -5.65 3.35
CA THR A 89 -8.17 -6.32 3.77
C THR A 89 -8.50 -7.60 4.52
N LEU A 90 -8.39 -8.73 3.83
CA LEU A 90 -8.56 -10.02 4.46
C LEU A 90 -7.23 -10.48 5.05
N SER A 91 -7.13 -10.45 6.39
CA SER A 91 -5.98 -11.00 7.10
C SER A 91 -6.33 -12.35 7.76
N PRO A 92 -5.32 -13.19 8.04
CA PRO A 92 -5.54 -14.46 8.73
C PRO A 92 -6.21 -14.35 10.09
N LEU A 93 -6.11 -13.18 10.72
CA LEU A 93 -6.70 -12.92 12.03
C LEU A 93 -8.24 -13.01 12.02
N TRP A 94 -8.85 -12.88 10.84
CA TRP A 94 -10.29 -12.92 10.64
C TRP A 94 -10.83 -14.30 10.23
N LEU A 95 -9.97 -15.29 10.00
CA LEU A 95 -10.39 -16.63 9.57
C LEU A 95 -11.28 -17.37 10.58
N ASN A 96 -11.31 -16.92 11.82
CA ASN A 96 -12.22 -17.43 12.84
C ASN A 96 -13.62 -16.80 12.77
N PHE A 97 -13.81 -15.79 11.92
CA PHE A 97 -15.12 -15.19 11.73
C PHE A 97 -16.09 -16.18 11.08
N ASN A 98 -17.36 -16.17 11.51
CA ASN A 98 -18.36 -17.03 10.87
C ASN A 98 -18.77 -16.48 9.52
N ILE A 99 -18.20 -17.03 8.45
CA ILE A 99 -18.43 -16.62 7.06
C ILE A 99 -19.89 -16.80 6.60
N GLU A 100 -20.66 -17.64 7.27
CA GLU A 100 -22.08 -17.88 6.92
C GLU A 100 -22.95 -16.65 7.17
N LYS A 101 -22.44 -15.74 8.00
CA LYS A 101 -23.09 -14.45 8.30
C LYS A 101 -22.73 -13.33 7.31
N LEU A 102 -21.81 -13.58 6.39
CA LEU A 102 -21.48 -12.57 5.38
C LEU A 102 -22.55 -12.53 4.28
N PRO A 103 -22.84 -11.35 3.73
CA PRO A 103 -23.74 -11.20 2.58
C PRO A 103 -23.34 -12.10 1.42
N VAL A 104 -24.32 -12.60 0.67
CA VAL A 104 -24.07 -13.52 -0.46
C VAL A 104 -23.21 -12.87 -1.54
N ASN A 105 -23.39 -11.57 -1.77
CA ASN A 105 -22.64 -10.79 -2.75
C ASN A 105 -21.35 -10.21 -2.17
N SER A 106 -20.61 -11.01 -1.39
CA SER A 106 -19.34 -10.55 -0.81
C SER A 106 -18.17 -10.73 -1.77
N MET A 107 -17.31 -9.72 -1.81
CA MET A 107 -16.03 -9.72 -2.51
C MET A 107 -14.89 -9.59 -1.51
N LEU A 108 -13.90 -10.45 -1.62
CA LEU A 108 -12.70 -10.40 -0.78
C LEU A 108 -11.54 -9.80 -1.56
N VAL A 109 -10.85 -8.81 -0.98
CA VAL A 109 -9.62 -8.25 -1.55
C VAL A 109 -8.42 -8.94 -0.92
N ILE A 110 -7.59 -9.55 -1.75
CA ILE A 110 -6.45 -10.36 -1.32
C ILE A 110 -5.15 -9.66 -1.72
N HIS A 111 -4.35 -9.28 -0.71
CA HIS A 111 -3.09 -8.56 -0.89
C HIS A 111 -1.86 -9.46 -0.99
N ASN A 112 -1.95 -10.72 -0.52
CA ASN A 112 -0.84 -11.66 -0.47
C ASN A 112 -1.31 -13.00 -1.04
N TYR A 113 -1.24 -13.14 -2.37
CA TYR A 113 -1.84 -14.26 -3.09
C TYR A 113 -1.22 -15.62 -2.73
N HIS A 114 0.11 -15.75 -2.72
CA HIS A 114 0.77 -17.02 -2.41
C HIS A 114 0.48 -17.48 -0.98
N PHE A 115 0.38 -16.54 -0.04
CA PHE A 115 -0.04 -16.85 1.33
C PHE A 115 -1.45 -17.48 1.36
N TRP A 116 -2.37 -17.05 0.49
CA TRP A 116 -3.74 -17.55 0.47
C TRP A 116 -3.93 -18.80 -0.37
N PHE A 117 -3.21 -18.96 -1.49
CA PHE A 117 -3.49 -20.00 -2.49
C PHE A 117 -2.38 -21.03 -2.64
N GLU A 118 -1.13 -20.69 -2.42
CA GLU A 118 0.03 -21.52 -2.74
C GLU A 118 0.85 -21.90 -1.50
N TYR A 119 0.20 -21.95 -0.36
CA TYR A 119 0.89 -22.28 0.91
C TYR A 119 1.60 -23.65 0.91
N ASP A 120 1.25 -24.54 -0.03
CA ASP A 120 1.87 -25.87 -0.19
C ASP A 120 3.30 -25.80 -0.76
N ASN A 121 3.66 -24.73 -1.44
CA ASN A 121 5.00 -24.51 -1.99
C ASN A 121 5.99 -23.90 -0.98
N TYR A 122 5.64 -24.00 0.28
CA TYR A 122 6.41 -23.42 1.38
C TYR A 122 7.75 -24.13 1.56
N LYS A 123 8.83 -23.45 1.20
CA LYS A 123 10.21 -23.78 1.59
C LYS A 123 10.68 -22.78 2.63
N ALA A 124 10.28 -22.97 3.91
CA ALA A 124 10.93 -22.24 4.99
C ALA A 124 12.42 -22.60 4.98
N PRO A 125 13.32 -21.63 5.08
CA PRO A 125 14.69 -21.94 5.41
C PRO A 125 14.69 -22.67 6.75
N PHE A 126 15.29 -23.84 6.78
CA PHE A 126 15.26 -24.81 7.90
C PHE A 126 15.72 -24.27 9.25
N PHE A 127 16.23 -23.05 9.32
CA PHE A 127 16.97 -22.50 10.46
C PHE A 127 16.29 -21.38 11.26
N HIS A 128 15.03 -21.03 11.00
CA HIS A 128 14.34 -20.07 11.85
C HIS A 128 13.49 -20.74 12.91
N HIS A 129 14.10 -20.93 14.09
CA HIS A 129 13.51 -21.22 15.41
C HIS A 129 12.34 -22.22 15.50
N LEU A 130 12.53 -23.29 16.26
CA LEU A 130 11.53 -24.29 16.67
C LEU A 130 10.16 -23.68 17.07
N LYS A 131 10.16 -22.50 17.70
CA LYS A 131 8.96 -21.76 18.04
C LYS A 131 8.18 -21.25 16.82
N THR A 132 8.87 -20.83 15.78
CA THR A 132 8.25 -20.39 14.51
C THR A 132 7.68 -21.60 13.77
N ILE A 133 8.35 -22.74 13.79
CA ILE A 133 7.88 -24.01 13.20
C ILE A 133 6.60 -24.47 13.89
N TRP A 134 6.55 -24.45 15.22
CA TRP A 134 5.34 -24.82 15.98
C TRP A 134 4.16 -23.91 15.68
N HIS A 135 4.35 -22.60 15.67
CA HIS A 135 3.32 -21.65 15.28
C HIS A 135 2.86 -21.83 13.83
N GLN A 136 3.79 -22.15 12.93
CA GLN A 136 3.48 -22.43 11.53
C GLN A 136 2.69 -23.73 11.36
N TRP A 137 2.98 -24.79 12.11
CA TRP A 137 2.23 -26.04 12.11
C TRP A 137 0.78 -25.84 12.58
N ILE A 138 0.59 -25.16 13.71
CA ILE A 138 -0.74 -24.84 14.22
C ILE A 138 -1.51 -23.98 13.19
N TYR A 139 -0.82 -23.00 12.63
CA TYR A 139 -1.38 -22.12 11.61
C TYR A 139 -1.78 -22.92 10.37
N PHE A 140 -0.91 -23.76 9.86
CA PHE A 140 -1.15 -24.61 8.70
C PHE A 140 -2.39 -25.51 8.88
N PHE A 141 -2.46 -26.28 9.96
CA PHE A 141 -3.58 -27.20 10.17
C PHE A 141 -4.90 -26.50 10.53
N SER A 142 -4.85 -25.44 11.33
CA SER A 142 -6.07 -24.77 11.78
C SER A 142 -6.66 -23.82 10.74
N TYR A 143 -5.84 -23.19 9.92
CA TYR A 143 -6.29 -22.13 9.02
C TYR A 143 -6.51 -22.59 7.59
N ARG A 144 -5.82 -23.63 7.11
CA ARG A 144 -5.92 -24.06 5.70
C ARG A 144 -7.34 -24.51 5.31
N GLN A 145 -8.00 -25.28 6.15
CA GLN A 145 -9.39 -25.71 5.88
C GLN A 145 -10.34 -24.50 5.87
N LYS A 146 -10.14 -23.56 6.80
CA LYS A 146 -10.93 -22.34 6.86
C LYS A 146 -10.68 -21.46 5.63
N GLN A 147 -9.42 -21.28 5.24
CA GLN A 147 -9.05 -20.60 4.00
C GLN A 147 -9.76 -21.17 2.78
N LYS A 148 -9.67 -22.49 2.56
CA LYS A 148 -10.35 -23.17 1.44
C LYS A 148 -11.86 -22.91 1.46
N ARG A 149 -12.49 -22.95 2.64
CA ARG A 149 -13.91 -22.68 2.82
C ARG A 149 -14.27 -21.23 2.48
N TRP A 150 -13.44 -20.26 2.87
CA TRP A 150 -13.64 -18.86 2.51
C TRP A 150 -13.54 -18.64 1.00
N LEU A 151 -12.49 -19.16 0.39
CA LEU A 151 -12.23 -18.99 -1.03
C LEU A 151 -13.22 -19.72 -1.94
N SER A 152 -13.80 -20.83 -1.48
CA SER A 152 -14.84 -21.55 -2.23
C SER A 152 -16.21 -20.84 -2.24
N ARG A 153 -16.46 -19.97 -1.25
CA ARG A 153 -17.75 -19.30 -1.08
C ARG A 153 -17.84 -17.94 -1.71
N PHE A 154 -16.72 -17.19 -1.75
CA PHE A 154 -16.73 -15.79 -2.14
C PHE A 154 -15.97 -15.54 -3.43
N ARG A 155 -16.43 -14.54 -4.20
CA ARG A 155 -15.62 -13.96 -5.25
C ARG A 155 -14.43 -13.26 -4.60
N TYR A 156 -13.26 -13.46 -5.13
CA TYR A 156 -12.08 -12.74 -4.68
C TYR A 156 -11.54 -11.87 -5.80
N TRP A 157 -11.09 -10.70 -5.43
CA TRP A 157 -10.38 -9.81 -6.31
C TRP A 157 -8.89 -9.86 -5.98
N ASN A 158 -8.12 -10.26 -6.97
CA ASN A 158 -6.68 -10.14 -6.88
C ASN A 158 -6.33 -8.70 -7.28
N SER A 159 -5.87 -7.90 -6.33
CA SER A 159 -5.47 -6.49 -6.52
C SER A 159 -4.42 -6.28 -7.62
N LEU A 160 -3.87 -7.36 -8.17
CA LEU A 160 -2.81 -7.33 -9.17
C LEU A 160 -3.32 -7.24 -10.62
N VAL A 161 -4.58 -7.58 -10.88
CA VAL A 161 -5.02 -7.82 -12.27
C VAL A 161 -5.72 -6.62 -12.90
N SER A 162 -6.38 -5.79 -12.14
CA SER A 162 -6.99 -4.55 -12.66
C SER A 162 -7.36 -3.61 -11.53
N PHE A 163 -6.94 -2.36 -11.63
CA PHE A 163 -7.52 -1.29 -10.84
C PHE A 163 -8.80 -0.83 -11.55
N PRO A 164 -9.99 -1.06 -11.02
CA PRO A 164 -11.22 -0.50 -11.60
C PRO A 164 -11.39 0.95 -11.15
N ILE A 165 -10.34 1.79 -11.26
CA ILE A 165 -10.33 3.05 -10.53
C ILE A 165 -10.27 4.20 -11.52
N LEU A 166 -11.30 5.05 -11.45
CA LEU A 166 -11.23 6.40 -11.97
C LEU A 166 -10.08 7.14 -11.28
N PRO A 167 -9.31 7.95 -12.01
CA PRO A 167 -8.25 8.74 -11.40
C PRO A 167 -8.85 9.57 -10.26
N PRO A 168 -8.19 9.63 -9.10
CA PRO A 168 -8.61 10.52 -8.04
C PRO A 168 -8.72 11.93 -8.61
N GLN A 169 -9.70 12.71 -8.15
CA GLN A 169 -9.75 14.12 -8.47
C GLN A 169 -8.36 14.70 -8.17
N ARG A 170 -7.75 15.32 -9.17
CA ARG A 170 -6.43 15.92 -9.04
C ARG A 170 -6.44 16.81 -7.81
N ILE A 171 -5.67 16.44 -6.80
CA ILE A 171 -5.29 17.40 -5.78
C ILE A 171 -4.44 18.43 -6.54
N PRO A 172 -4.91 19.67 -6.70
CA PRO A 172 -4.15 20.66 -7.46
C PRO A 172 -2.76 20.75 -6.82
N PRO A 173 -1.68 20.73 -7.62
CA PRO A 173 -0.35 20.90 -7.08
C PRO A 173 -0.33 22.26 -6.37
N GLN A 174 -0.21 22.23 -5.06
CA GLN A 174 0.13 23.46 -4.35
C GLN A 174 1.51 23.87 -4.85
N HIS A 175 1.56 24.95 -5.57
CA HIS A 175 2.82 25.54 -6.06
C HIS A 175 3.70 25.83 -4.88
N SER A 176 4.59 24.90 -4.53
CA SER A 176 5.64 25.19 -3.56
C SER A 176 6.69 26.06 -4.28
N THR A 177 6.65 27.34 -3.96
CA THR A 177 7.59 28.35 -4.47
C THR A 177 9.00 28.25 -3.86
N THR A 178 9.39 27.11 -3.34
CA THR A 178 10.75 26.92 -2.81
C THR A 178 11.66 26.38 -3.90
N LYS A 179 12.63 27.22 -4.23
CA LYS A 179 13.68 27.05 -5.23
C LYS A 179 14.29 25.64 -5.33
N ASN A 180 14.20 25.08 -6.57
CA ASN A 180 15.25 24.36 -7.28
C ASN A 180 15.88 23.08 -6.69
N ASN A 181 15.42 22.49 -5.61
CA ASN A 181 15.92 21.18 -5.19
C ASN A 181 15.00 20.05 -5.70
N LEU A 182 15.56 19.14 -6.49
CA LEU A 182 14.88 17.92 -6.87
C LEU A 182 14.60 17.09 -5.62
N THR A 183 13.34 16.79 -5.36
CA THR A 183 12.94 15.98 -4.20
C THR A 183 12.55 14.59 -4.68
N VAL A 184 13.30 13.59 -4.25
CA VAL A 184 12.99 12.17 -4.48
C VAL A 184 12.45 11.59 -3.18
N VAL A 185 11.21 11.12 -3.21
CA VAL A 185 10.55 10.53 -2.03
C VAL A 185 10.49 9.02 -2.15
N ILE A 186 10.92 8.33 -1.11
CA ILE A 186 10.79 6.87 -0.93
C ILE A 186 9.70 6.65 0.13
N PRO A 187 8.43 6.41 -0.28
CA PRO A 187 7.33 6.29 0.66
C PRO A 187 7.37 4.95 1.41
N GLY A 188 6.96 4.98 2.68
CA GLY A 188 6.90 3.82 3.58
C GLY A 188 8.15 3.61 4.41
N GLY A 189 8.01 2.81 5.48
CA GLY A 189 9.08 2.57 6.45
C GLY A 189 10.29 1.85 5.87
N ILE A 190 11.47 2.13 6.42
CA ILE A 190 12.70 1.43 6.07
C ILE A 190 12.68 0.03 6.70
N ARG A 191 12.52 -1.00 5.87
CA ARG A 191 12.40 -2.40 6.29
C ARG A 191 13.37 -3.26 5.47
N GLU A 192 13.97 -4.25 6.10
CA GLU A 192 14.90 -5.19 5.46
C GLU A 192 14.23 -6.03 4.36
N ASN A 193 12.94 -6.27 4.49
CA ASN A 193 12.17 -7.17 3.62
C ASN A 193 11.40 -6.40 2.54
N GLY A 194 11.58 -6.80 1.29
CA GLY A 194 10.82 -6.31 0.13
C GLY A 194 11.35 -5.04 -0.54
N ARG A 195 12.42 -4.42 0.01
CA ARG A 195 13.07 -3.25 -0.61
C ARG A 195 14.57 -3.44 -0.77
N ASP A 196 15.08 -3.01 -1.92
CA ASP A 196 16.52 -3.03 -2.23
C ASP A 196 17.17 -1.69 -1.89
N TYR A 197 17.62 -1.58 -0.65
CA TYR A 197 18.34 -0.38 -0.21
C TYR A 197 19.78 -0.32 -0.71
N GLY A 198 20.33 -1.41 -1.27
CA GLY A 198 21.61 -1.39 -1.97
C GLY A 198 21.57 -0.48 -3.19
N LEU A 199 20.44 -0.44 -3.90
CA LEU A 199 20.23 0.49 -5.02
C LEU A 199 20.23 1.95 -4.56
N VAL A 200 19.73 2.24 -3.36
CA VAL A 200 19.74 3.61 -2.81
C VAL A 200 21.17 4.06 -2.49
N ILE A 201 21.99 3.17 -1.96
CA ILE A 201 23.43 3.42 -1.74
C ILE A 201 24.10 3.70 -3.09
N GLN A 202 23.90 2.85 -4.09
CA GLN A 202 24.46 3.01 -5.44
C GLN A 202 24.04 4.35 -6.08
N LEU A 203 22.77 4.77 -5.90
CA LEU A 203 22.33 6.08 -6.39
C LEU A 203 23.20 7.20 -5.81
N ILE A 204 23.38 7.23 -4.49
CA ILE A 204 24.15 8.28 -3.81
C ILE A 204 25.62 8.28 -4.24
N GLU A 205 26.22 7.09 -4.37
CA GLU A 205 27.61 6.96 -4.81
C GLU A 205 27.85 7.46 -6.24
N LYS A 206 26.85 7.28 -7.11
CA LYS A 206 26.94 7.65 -8.53
C LYS A 206 26.43 9.05 -8.85
N LEU A 207 25.74 9.70 -7.92
CA LEU A 207 25.23 11.05 -8.16
C LEU A 207 26.37 12.03 -8.43
N PRO A 208 26.29 12.86 -9.50
CA PRO A 208 27.25 13.92 -9.74
C PRO A 208 27.31 14.89 -8.54
N THR A 209 28.50 15.27 -8.11
CA THR A 209 28.70 16.19 -6.97
C THR A 209 28.07 17.59 -7.18
N THR A 210 27.78 17.95 -8.43
CA THR A 210 27.07 19.18 -8.81
C THR A 210 25.56 19.07 -8.69
N MET A 211 25.03 17.87 -8.45
CA MET A 211 23.59 17.62 -8.40
C MET A 211 23.06 17.74 -6.97
N ALA A 212 22.30 18.79 -6.71
CA ALA A 212 21.60 18.94 -5.43
C ALA A 212 20.27 18.18 -5.48
N ILE A 213 20.10 17.24 -4.55
CA ILE A 213 18.84 16.49 -4.36
C ILE A 213 18.47 16.42 -2.87
N GLU A 214 17.17 16.39 -2.63
CA GLU A 214 16.60 16.04 -1.34
C GLU A 214 16.04 14.61 -1.45
N LEU A 215 16.59 13.67 -0.69
CA LEU A 215 16.13 12.28 -0.61
C LEU A 215 15.35 12.10 0.68
N VAL A 216 14.05 11.85 0.56
CA VAL A 216 13.12 11.75 1.69
C VAL A 216 12.68 10.31 1.89
N PHE A 217 13.06 9.71 3.02
CA PHE A 217 12.51 8.44 3.48
C PHE A 217 11.24 8.72 4.27
N LEU A 218 10.11 8.65 3.57
CA LEU A 218 8.81 9.06 4.11
C LEU A 218 8.11 7.91 4.83
N GLY A 219 8.69 7.51 5.96
CA GLY A 219 8.18 6.46 6.82
C GLY A 219 9.09 6.23 8.03
N VAL A 220 8.63 5.40 8.96
CA VAL A 220 9.31 5.20 10.24
C VAL A 220 10.65 4.49 10.10
N VAL A 221 11.64 4.97 10.86
CA VAL A 221 12.98 4.39 11.01
C VAL A 221 13.07 3.75 12.41
N GLY A 222 12.44 2.59 12.58
CA GLY A 222 12.33 1.94 13.90
C GLY A 222 13.24 0.72 14.11
N SER A 223 13.79 0.13 13.05
CA SER A 223 14.57 -1.10 13.14
C SER A 223 16.07 -0.85 13.22
N HIS A 224 16.82 -1.80 13.82
CA HIS A 224 18.29 -1.78 13.78
C HIS A 224 18.86 -1.79 12.36
N PHE A 225 18.20 -2.47 11.43
CA PHE A 225 18.55 -2.43 10.01
C PHE A 225 18.46 -0.99 9.47
N ALA A 226 17.33 -0.32 9.68
CA ALA A 226 17.10 1.04 9.20
C ALA A 226 18.13 2.03 9.76
N GLN A 227 18.46 1.90 11.04
CA GLN A 227 19.48 2.75 11.68
C GLN A 227 20.87 2.52 11.07
N ARG A 228 21.28 1.25 10.86
CA ARG A 228 22.57 0.93 10.22
C ARG A 228 22.61 1.44 8.77
N PHE A 229 21.53 1.24 8.03
CA PHE A 229 21.41 1.73 6.66
C PHE A 229 21.57 3.25 6.60
N LEU A 230 20.83 4.01 7.40
CA LEU A 230 20.97 5.47 7.44
C LEU A 230 22.39 5.92 7.84
N LYS A 231 22.99 5.24 8.83
CA LYS A 231 24.38 5.53 9.21
C LYS A 231 25.37 5.33 8.06
N SER A 232 25.16 4.33 7.22
CA SER A 232 25.96 4.11 6.00
C SER A 232 25.73 5.24 4.99
N MET A 233 24.49 5.61 4.76
CA MET A 233 24.09 6.70 3.87
C MET A 233 24.75 8.04 4.25
N PHE A 234 24.70 8.39 5.54
CA PHE A 234 25.32 9.64 6.04
C PHE A 234 26.84 9.66 5.90
N LYS A 235 27.51 8.52 5.83
CA LYS A 235 28.97 8.45 5.63
C LYS A 235 29.36 8.72 4.18
N ILE A 236 28.54 8.28 3.22
CA ILE A 236 28.89 8.33 1.79
C ILE A 236 28.27 9.50 1.05
N LYS A 237 27.23 10.14 1.60
CA LYS A 237 26.49 11.18 0.90
C LYS A 237 27.37 12.39 0.57
N PRO A 238 27.30 12.90 -0.67
CA PRO A 238 27.87 14.21 -1.03
C PRO A 238 27.20 15.36 -0.24
N ILE A 239 27.87 16.48 -0.11
CA ILE A 239 27.32 17.67 0.55
C ILE A 239 26.03 18.19 -0.12
N THR A 240 25.89 17.93 -1.42
CA THR A 240 24.74 18.32 -2.23
C THR A 240 23.50 17.44 -2.02
N VAL A 241 23.63 16.33 -1.28
CA VAL A 241 22.52 15.43 -0.97
C VAL A 241 22.00 15.70 0.44
N ILE A 242 20.75 16.11 0.53
CA ILE A 242 20.03 16.23 1.80
C ILE A 242 19.25 14.96 2.04
N ILE A 243 19.40 14.33 3.21
CA ILE A 243 18.65 13.13 3.60
C ILE A 243 17.66 13.53 4.69
N VAL A 244 16.36 13.34 4.42
CA VAL A 244 15.27 13.53 5.38
C VAL A 244 14.75 12.16 5.80
N HIS A 245 14.54 11.96 7.10
CA HIS A 245 14.00 10.71 7.64
C HIS A 245 13.23 10.96 8.95
N PHE A 246 12.36 10.03 9.33
CA PHE A 246 11.49 10.19 10.50
C PHE A 246 11.69 9.03 11.49
N LYS A 247 11.88 9.37 12.77
CA LYS A 247 12.03 8.37 13.85
C LYS A 247 10.68 7.78 14.28
N HIS A 248 9.61 8.52 14.10
CA HIS A 248 8.26 8.17 14.49
C HIS A 248 7.36 8.07 13.25
N TYR A 249 6.13 7.63 13.45
CA TYR A 249 5.12 7.66 12.41
C TYR A 249 4.97 9.08 11.85
N VAL A 250 4.90 9.17 10.53
CA VAL A 250 4.80 10.46 9.84
C VAL A 250 3.33 10.89 9.85
N PRO A 251 2.99 12.04 10.47
CA PRO A 251 1.64 12.58 10.43
C PRO A 251 1.17 12.84 9.00
N GLU A 252 -0.13 12.73 8.75
CA GLU A 252 -0.69 12.78 7.39
C GLU A 252 -0.46 14.12 6.68
N ASP A 253 -0.54 15.21 7.39
CA ASP A 253 -0.23 16.55 6.88
C ASP A 253 1.21 16.65 6.38
N LEU A 254 2.15 16.12 7.16
CA LEU A 254 3.56 16.05 6.81
C LEU A 254 3.83 15.04 5.68
N PHE A 255 3.13 13.90 5.68
CA PHE A 255 3.20 12.93 4.60
C PHE A 255 2.72 13.56 3.29
N THR A 256 1.55 14.17 3.32
CA THR A 256 0.96 14.87 2.17
C THR A 256 1.86 15.99 1.67
N PHE A 257 2.44 16.78 2.57
CA PHE A 257 3.39 17.84 2.22
C PHE A 257 4.58 17.31 1.40
N TYR A 258 5.25 16.24 1.84
CA TYR A 258 6.36 15.67 1.09
C TYR A 258 5.93 14.99 -0.20
N MET A 259 4.79 14.32 -0.21
CA MET A 259 4.24 13.69 -1.42
C MET A 259 3.89 14.73 -2.49
N GLN A 260 3.29 15.85 -2.10
CA GLN A 260 2.99 16.95 -3.03
C GLN A 260 4.25 17.63 -3.55
N ARG A 261 5.27 17.77 -2.71
CA ARG A 261 6.58 18.36 -3.04
C ARG A 261 7.46 17.43 -3.89
N ALA A 262 7.20 16.13 -3.87
CA ALA A 262 8.00 15.17 -4.62
C ALA A 262 8.06 15.53 -6.10
N THR A 263 9.29 15.59 -6.65
CA THR A 263 9.52 15.60 -8.09
C THR A 263 9.33 14.20 -8.64
N PHE A 264 9.86 13.21 -7.90
CA PHE A 264 9.75 11.80 -8.20
C PHE A 264 9.46 11.01 -6.94
N LEU A 265 8.68 9.95 -7.07
CA LEU A 265 8.68 8.86 -6.13
C LEU A 265 9.66 7.79 -6.57
N TRP A 266 10.25 7.10 -5.64
CA TRP A 266 11.07 5.93 -5.94
C TRP A 266 10.73 4.78 -5.00
N ILE A 267 10.42 3.63 -5.57
CA ILE A 267 10.12 2.43 -4.83
C ILE A 267 11.15 1.36 -5.22
N PRO A 268 12.28 1.30 -4.51
CA PRO A 268 13.35 0.33 -4.79
C PRO A 268 12.91 -1.06 -4.30
N LEU A 269 12.24 -1.83 -5.14
CA LEU A 269 11.66 -3.11 -4.78
C LEU A 269 12.65 -4.26 -4.99
N MET A 270 12.59 -5.25 -4.09
CA MET A 270 13.08 -6.60 -4.33
C MET A 270 12.00 -7.42 -5.04
N PRO A 271 12.35 -8.36 -5.94
CA PRO A 271 11.37 -9.15 -6.67
C PRO A 271 10.58 -10.10 -5.76
N PHE A 272 11.12 -10.40 -4.60
CA PHE A 272 10.50 -11.30 -3.62
C PHE A 272 10.50 -10.68 -2.23
N ARG A 273 9.47 -10.98 -1.45
CA ARG A 273 9.40 -10.66 -0.02
C ARG A 273 8.85 -11.84 0.77
N TYR A 274 9.21 -11.92 2.05
CA TYR A 274 8.64 -12.90 2.96
C TYR A 274 7.43 -12.30 3.67
N TYR A 275 6.32 -13.03 3.67
CA TYR A 275 5.12 -12.66 4.41
C TYR A 275 4.48 -13.91 5.03
N GLY A 276 4.30 -13.89 6.36
CA GLY A 276 3.70 -15.04 7.08
C GLY A 276 4.40 -16.37 6.85
N GLY A 277 5.71 -16.34 6.51
CA GLY A 277 6.50 -17.52 6.20
C GLY A 277 6.46 -17.98 4.74
N VAL A 278 5.72 -17.29 3.87
CA VAL A 278 5.61 -17.56 2.43
C VAL A 278 6.42 -16.55 1.65
N ILE A 279 6.97 -16.97 0.50
CA ILE A 279 7.63 -16.07 -0.44
C ILE A 279 6.57 -15.51 -1.38
N GLU A 280 6.38 -14.19 -1.32
CA GLU A 280 5.52 -13.46 -2.24
C GLU A 280 6.35 -12.86 -3.37
N LYS A 281 5.89 -13.00 -4.61
CA LYS A 281 6.47 -12.33 -5.78
C LYS A 281 5.86 -10.95 -5.89
N VAL A 282 6.67 -9.94 -5.61
CA VAL A 282 6.23 -8.53 -5.60
C VAL A 282 5.76 -8.10 -6.98
N GLY A 283 4.62 -7.44 -7.07
CA GLY A 283 3.96 -7.07 -8.32
C GLY A 283 3.10 -8.18 -8.94
N PHE A 284 3.18 -9.43 -8.46
CA PHE A 284 2.41 -10.57 -8.99
C PHE A 284 1.53 -11.22 -7.93
N SER A 285 2.06 -11.50 -6.76
CA SER A 285 1.30 -12.08 -5.65
C SER A 285 1.20 -11.13 -4.45
N ALA A 286 1.94 -10.04 -4.48
CA ALA A 286 1.89 -8.99 -3.49
C ALA A 286 2.07 -7.62 -4.14
N ILE A 287 1.26 -6.66 -3.74
CA ILE A 287 1.36 -5.27 -4.20
C ILE A 287 2.11 -4.42 -3.18
N THR A 288 2.66 -3.29 -3.63
CA THR A 288 3.28 -2.30 -2.75
C THR A 288 2.40 -1.06 -2.60
N GLY A 289 2.22 -0.56 -1.37
CA GLY A 289 1.47 0.66 -1.08
C GLY A 289 1.98 1.90 -1.82
N GLY A 290 3.30 2.00 -2.06
CA GLY A 290 3.87 3.14 -2.78
C GLY A 290 3.36 3.33 -4.22
N VAL A 291 2.84 2.27 -4.86
CA VAL A 291 2.18 2.39 -6.17
C VAL A 291 0.85 3.12 -6.04
N PHE A 292 0.10 2.87 -4.97
CA PHE A 292 -1.12 3.61 -4.66
C PHE A 292 -0.81 5.07 -4.33
N ASP A 293 0.29 5.33 -3.64
CA ASP A 293 0.76 6.70 -3.37
C ASP A 293 1.08 7.43 -4.68
N ALA A 294 1.79 6.79 -5.61
CA ALA A 294 2.09 7.38 -6.91
C ALA A 294 0.80 7.76 -7.67
N TRP A 295 -0.20 6.89 -7.61
CA TRP A 295 -1.50 7.13 -8.19
C TRP A 295 -2.25 8.26 -7.48
N LYS A 296 -2.37 8.20 -6.16
CA LYS A 296 -3.09 9.20 -5.33
C LYS A 296 -2.55 10.61 -5.56
N TYR A 297 -1.23 10.76 -5.55
CA TYR A 297 -0.56 12.07 -5.67
C TYR A 297 -0.19 12.44 -7.11
N GLN A 298 -0.50 11.59 -8.10
CA GLN A 298 -0.19 11.81 -9.52
C GLN A 298 1.29 12.16 -9.76
N LYS A 299 2.19 11.41 -9.09
CA LYS A 299 3.64 11.65 -9.16
C LYS A 299 4.34 10.64 -10.05
N PRO A 300 5.29 11.09 -10.89
CA PRO A 300 6.19 10.18 -11.59
C PRO A 300 6.91 9.27 -10.59
N CYS A 301 6.92 7.96 -10.86
CA CYS A 301 7.41 6.98 -9.93
C CYS A 301 8.37 6.00 -10.58
N PHE A 302 9.59 5.93 -10.06
CA PHE A 302 10.56 4.90 -10.47
C PHE A 302 10.20 3.54 -9.88
N LEU A 303 9.99 2.57 -10.78
CA LEU A 303 9.78 1.16 -10.42
C LEU A 303 10.75 0.27 -11.21
N PRO A 304 11.21 -0.86 -10.65
CA PRO A 304 11.99 -1.82 -11.42
C PRO A 304 11.23 -2.30 -12.66
N CYS A 305 11.91 -2.49 -13.79
CA CYS A 305 11.27 -2.85 -15.08
C CYS A 305 10.52 -4.19 -15.04
N TRP A 306 10.85 -5.08 -14.09
CA TRP A 306 10.16 -6.35 -13.90
C TRP A 306 8.81 -6.21 -13.16
N TYR A 307 8.53 -5.04 -12.55
CA TYR A 307 7.26 -4.80 -11.87
C TYR A 307 6.17 -4.52 -12.91
N PRO A 308 5.04 -5.24 -12.89
CA PRO A 308 3.96 -5.00 -13.85
C PRO A 308 3.35 -3.62 -13.63
N ILE A 309 3.23 -2.85 -14.70
CA ILE A 309 2.64 -1.51 -14.63
C ILE A 309 1.11 -1.68 -14.54
N PRO A 310 0.46 -1.18 -13.47
CA PRO A 310 -0.99 -1.23 -13.38
C PRO A 310 -1.65 -0.40 -14.49
N SER A 311 -2.75 -0.91 -15.03
CA SER A 311 -3.51 -0.21 -16.09
C SER A 311 -3.92 1.19 -15.64
N GLY A 312 -3.69 2.18 -16.50
CA GLY A 312 -3.94 3.59 -16.23
C GLY A 312 -2.78 4.34 -15.56
N MET A 313 -1.69 3.64 -15.19
CA MET A 313 -0.52 4.26 -14.59
C MET A 313 0.67 4.41 -15.55
N GLU A 314 0.50 4.07 -16.82
CA GLU A 314 1.57 4.02 -17.82
C GLU A 314 2.32 5.36 -17.95
N LYS A 315 1.63 6.47 -17.75
CA LYS A 315 2.22 7.83 -17.79
C LYS A 315 2.96 8.23 -16.51
N LEU A 316 2.69 7.56 -15.41
CA LEU A 316 3.28 7.87 -14.10
C LEU A 316 4.49 7.00 -13.82
N ILE A 317 4.52 5.77 -14.33
CA ILE A 317 5.58 4.83 -14.02
C ILE A 317 6.76 5.04 -14.95
N LEU A 318 7.92 5.21 -14.35
CA LEU A 318 9.23 5.30 -14.98
C LEU A 318 9.98 4.00 -14.67
N PRO A 319 9.92 3.00 -15.58
CA PRO A 319 10.59 1.72 -15.33
C PRO A 319 12.10 1.90 -15.44
N TYR A 320 12.85 1.23 -14.57
CA TYR A 320 14.31 1.21 -14.61
C TYR A 320 14.88 -0.21 -14.46
N THR A 321 15.99 -0.45 -15.09
CA THR A 321 16.81 -1.65 -14.95
C THR A 321 18.08 -1.35 -14.15
N ARG A 322 18.64 -0.14 -14.33
CA ARG A 322 19.90 0.30 -13.72
C ARG A 322 19.74 1.67 -13.08
N ILE A 323 20.54 1.95 -12.07
CA ILE A 323 20.55 3.24 -11.37
C ILE A 323 20.89 4.41 -12.31
N ASP A 324 21.72 4.18 -13.29
CA ASP A 324 22.12 5.21 -14.26
C ASP A 324 20.91 5.80 -15.00
N GLU A 325 19.86 5.01 -15.26
CA GLU A 325 18.62 5.46 -15.89
C GLU A 325 17.85 6.43 -14.95
N ILE A 326 17.80 6.13 -13.66
CA ILE A 326 17.21 7.05 -12.65
C ILE A 326 17.99 8.36 -12.63
N ILE A 327 19.33 8.29 -12.63
CA ILE A 327 20.20 9.49 -12.64
C ILE A 327 19.95 10.33 -13.90
N GLN A 328 19.79 9.71 -15.06
CA GLN A 328 19.47 10.41 -16.30
C GLN A 328 18.13 11.16 -16.24
N HIS A 329 17.07 10.51 -15.71
CA HIS A 329 15.78 11.16 -15.52
C HIS A 329 15.86 12.35 -14.55
N ILE A 330 16.54 12.17 -13.42
CA ILE A 330 16.74 13.24 -12.45
C ILE A 330 17.53 14.39 -13.06
N SER A 331 18.58 14.11 -13.84
CA SER A 331 19.43 15.12 -14.50
C SER A 331 18.69 15.88 -15.59
N GLY A 332 17.86 15.16 -16.38
CA GLY A 332 17.07 15.73 -17.47
C GLY A 332 16.00 16.72 -16.96
N SER A 333 15.41 16.45 -15.82
CA SER A 333 14.37 17.30 -15.21
C SER A 333 14.86 18.71 -14.84
N LYS A 334 16.17 18.90 -14.60
CA LYS A 334 16.76 20.23 -14.35
C LYS A 334 16.77 21.14 -15.57
N ARG A 335 16.80 20.58 -16.80
CA ARG A 335 16.91 21.39 -18.03
C ARG A 335 15.61 22.10 -18.41
N HIS A 336 14.48 21.70 -17.82
CA HIS A 336 13.17 22.30 -18.12
C HIS A 336 12.71 23.34 -17.08
N VAL A 337 13.51 23.61 -16.04
CA VAL A 337 13.17 24.54 -14.95
C VAL A 337 14.05 25.80 -15.00
N SER A 338 15.03 25.85 -15.89
CA SER A 338 15.88 27.02 -16.18
C SER A 338 15.34 27.78 -17.40
#